data_1498a8f850f65f1622252c7727e23e6d
#
_entry.id   1498a8f850f65f1622252c7727e23e6d
#
_cell.length_a   1.000
_cell.length_b   1.000
_cell.length_c   1.000
_cell.angle_alpha   90.00
_cell.angle_beta   90.00
_cell.angle_gamma   90.00
#
_symmetry.space_group_name_H-M   'P 1'
#
loop_
_entity.id
_entity.type
_entity.pdbx_description
1 polymer ?
#
loop_
_entity_poly.entity_id
_entity_poly.type
_entity_poly.pdbx_seq_one_letter_code
_entity_poly.pdbx_strand_id
1 'polypeptide(L)'
;MSHKAWQNAHAMYENDACAKALGIDIISMDEGFAVVTMTVTAQMLNGHQSCHGGQLFSLADTAFAYACNSQGLAAVASACTIDFLRPGFAGDTFTATAQVRHQGKQTGVYDIEIVNQQQKTVALFRGKSHRI
;
A
#
# COMPACT_ATOMS: atom_id res chain seq x y z
N MET A 1 -16.50 8.71 2.47
CA MET A 1 -15.08 8.78 2.90
C MET A 1 -15.01 9.24 4.35
N SER A 2 -14.21 8.56 5.17
CA SER A 2 -14.05 8.94 6.58
C SER A 2 -13.04 10.08 6.70
N HIS A 3 -13.47 11.20 7.29
CA HIS A 3 -12.60 12.33 7.57
C HIS A 3 -11.48 11.96 8.56
N LYS A 4 -11.82 11.15 9.56
CA LYS A 4 -10.86 10.67 10.55
C LYS A 4 -9.78 9.77 9.92
N ALA A 5 -10.18 8.86 9.03
CA ALA A 5 -9.23 7.99 8.32
C ALA A 5 -8.28 8.82 7.45
N TRP A 6 -8.78 9.85 6.79
CA TRP A 6 -7.98 10.77 5.99
C TRP A 6 -6.96 11.50 6.85
N GLN A 7 -7.38 12.03 8.00
CA GLN A 7 -6.48 12.74 8.93
C GLN A 7 -5.40 11.81 9.47
N ASN A 8 -5.77 10.59 9.86
CA ASN A 8 -4.81 9.60 10.40
C ASN A 8 -3.76 9.22 9.36
N ALA A 9 -4.18 8.99 8.11
CA ALA A 9 -3.26 8.66 7.03
C ALA A 9 -2.28 9.81 6.75
N HIS A 10 -2.77 11.03 6.69
CA HIS A 10 -1.91 12.19 6.44
C HIS A 10 -0.94 12.45 7.59
N ALA A 11 -1.34 12.21 8.83
CA ALA A 11 -0.45 12.31 9.98
C ALA A 11 0.70 11.29 9.88
N MET A 12 0.41 10.07 9.47
CA MET A 12 1.44 9.05 9.22
C MET A 12 2.34 9.44 8.05
N TYR A 13 1.74 9.93 6.97
CA TYR A 13 2.48 10.31 5.76
C TYR A 13 3.53 11.39 6.05
N GLU A 14 3.22 12.34 6.93
CA GLU A 14 4.16 13.40 7.31
C GLU A 14 5.51 12.85 7.81
N ASN A 15 5.50 11.70 8.45
CA ASN A 15 6.70 11.06 9.00
C ASN A 15 7.14 9.83 8.19
N ASP A 16 6.52 9.59 7.03
CA ASP A 16 6.79 8.40 6.21
C ASP A 16 7.83 8.74 5.14
N ALA A 17 9.10 8.69 5.54
CA ALA A 17 10.21 9.01 4.64
C ALA A 17 10.25 8.11 3.41
N CYS A 18 9.94 6.82 3.58
CA CYS A 18 9.93 5.85 2.48
C CYS A 18 8.86 6.20 1.44
N ALA A 19 7.62 6.44 1.89
CA ALA A 19 6.53 6.81 0.98
C ALA A 19 6.84 8.10 0.22
N LYS A 20 7.40 9.09 0.91
CA LYS A 20 7.79 10.36 0.28
C LYS A 20 8.88 10.15 -0.77
N ALA A 21 9.90 9.36 -0.44
CA ALA A 21 11.01 9.09 -1.37
C ALA A 21 10.56 8.34 -2.62
N LEU A 22 9.55 7.48 -2.49
CA LEU A 22 8.97 6.75 -3.63
C LEU A 22 7.94 7.55 -4.39
N GLY A 23 7.59 8.74 -3.94
CA GLY A 23 6.58 9.57 -4.58
C GLY A 23 5.18 9.00 -4.46
N ILE A 24 4.91 8.27 -3.37
CA ILE A 24 3.59 7.69 -3.13
C ILE A 24 2.63 8.80 -2.70
N ASP A 25 1.46 8.84 -3.36
CA ASP A 25 0.40 9.80 -3.04
C ASP A 25 -0.81 9.06 -2.47
N ILE A 26 -1.46 9.68 -1.49
CA ILE A 26 -2.71 9.17 -0.92
C ILE A 26 -3.86 9.70 -1.79
N ILE A 27 -4.66 8.79 -2.35
CA ILE A 27 -5.77 9.14 -3.24
C ILE A 27 -7.10 9.11 -2.50
N SER A 28 -7.33 8.10 -1.66
CA SER A 28 -8.60 7.93 -0.97
C SER A 28 -8.39 7.17 0.33
N MET A 29 -9.17 7.53 1.35
CA MET A 29 -9.10 6.87 2.65
C MET A 29 -10.51 6.64 3.19
N ASP A 30 -10.69 5.50 3.83
CA ASP A 30 -11.87 5.21 4.63
C ASP A 30 -11.46 4.26 5.76
N GLU A 31 -12.39 3.92 6.61
CA GLU A 31 -12.15 2.98 7.70
C GLU A 31 -11.80 1.61 7.13
N GLY A 32 -10.58 1.13 7.44
CA GLY A 32 -10.08 -0.15 6.92
C GLY A 32 -9.82 -0.16 5.42
N PHE A 33 -9.62 1.02 4.81
CA PHE A 33 -9.52 1.18 3.37
C PHE A 33 -8.52 2.29 3.02
N ALA A 34 -7.70 2.04 2.01
CA ALA A 34 -6.75 3.05 1.52
C ALA A 34 -6.48 2.84 0.04
N VAL A 35 -6.35 3.94 -0.70
CA VAL A 35 -5.89 3.92 -2.08
C VAL A 35 -4.69 4.84 -2.19
N VAL A 36 -3.58 4.31 -2.67
CA VAL A 36 -2.35 5.08 -2.89
C VAL A 36 -1.82 4.79 -4.29
N THR A 37 -1.04 5.73 -4.84
CA THR A 37 -0.45 5.60 -6.19
C THR A 37 1.05 5.84 -6.15
N MET A 38 1.74 5.26 -7.14
CA MET A 38 3.17 5.46 -7.34
C MET A 38 3.49 5.36 -8.84
N THR A 39 4.30 6.27 -9.34
CA THR A 39 4.83 6.18 -10.71
C THR A 39 6.19 5.51 -10.66
N VAL A 40 6.41 4.50 -11.50
CA VAL A 40 7.68 3.77 -11.57
C VAL A 40 8.75 4.66 -12.19
N THR A 41 9.84 4.84 -11.47
CA THR A 41 11.01 5.61 -11.94
C THR A 41 12.14 4.65 -12.34
N ALA A 42 13.14 5.19 -13.04
CA ALA A 42 14.29 4.40 -13.45
C ALA A 42 15.05 3.77 -12.27
N GLN A 43 15.06 4.45 -11.11
CA GLN A 43 15.73 3.95 -9.90
C GLN A 43 15.02 2.75 -9.27
N MET A 44 13.79 2.47 -9.67
CA MET A 44 13.02 1.34 -9.16
C MET A 44 13.19 0.06 -9.98
N LEU A 45 13.99 0.10 -11.06
CA LEU A 45 14.13 -1.03 -11.97
C LEU A 45 15.17 -2.04 -11.47
N ASN A 46 14.88 -3.31 -11.70
CA ASN A 46 15.79 -4.42 -11.40
C ASN A 46 16.70 -4.73 -12.59
N GLY A 47 17.45 -5.81 -12.53
CA GLY A 47 18.36 -6.22 -13.59
C GLY A 47 17.68 -6.64 -14.89
N HIS A 48 16.38 -6.87 -14.89
CA HIS A 48 15.56 -7.18 -16.07
C HIS A 48 14.87 -5.93 -16.65
N GLN A 49 15.19 -4.73 -16.14
CA GLN A 49 14.57 -3.47 -16.56
C GLN A 49 13.08 -3.40 -16.27
N SER A 50 12.64 -4.10 -15.23
CA SER A 50 11.26 -4.03 -14.73
C SER A 50 11.27 -3.56 -13.28
N CYS A 51 10.12 -3.07 -12.79
CA CYS A 51 9.99 -2.58 -11.43
C CYS A 51 10.38 -3.67 -10.44
N HIS A 52 11.31 -3.35 -9.54
CA HIS A 52 11.80 -4.29 -8.54
C HIS A 52 10.63 -4.71 -7.62
N GLY A 53 10.54 -6.02 -7.34
CA GLY A 53 9.48 -6.55 -6.46
C GLY A 53 9.46 -5.89 -5.09
N GLY A 54 10.61 -5.49 -4.57
CA GLY A 54 10.69 -4.75 -3.32
C GLY A 54 9.97 -3.41 -3.35
N GLN A 55 9.94 -2.75 -4.51
CA GLN A 55 9.22 -1.48 -4.67
C GLN A 55 7.71 -1.70 -4.69
N LEU A 56 7.27 -2.76 -5.36
CA LEU A 56 5.86 -3.17 -5.34
C LEU A 56 5.41 -3.54 -3.93
N PHE A 57 6.27 -4.25 -3.20
CA PHE A 57 6.01 -4.58 -1.80
C PHE A 57 5.85 -3.31 -0.96
N SER A 58 6.75 -2.34 -1.12
CA SER A 58 6.69 -1.07 -0.38
C SER A 58 5.40 -0.31 -0.65
N LEU A 59 4.95 -0.29 -1.92
CA LEU A 59 3.69 0.36 -2.29
C LEU A 59 2.50 -0.32 -1.61
N ALA A 60 2.42 -1.65 -1.71
CA ALA A 60 1.34 -2.42 -1.09
C ALA A 60 1.35 -2.29 0.44
N ASP A 61 2.54 -2.36 1.04
CA ASP A 61 2.70 -2.25 2.49
C ASP A 61 2.32 -0.85 3.00
N THR A 62 2.57 0.18 2.20
CA THR A 62 2.15 1.55 2.53
C THR A 62 0.63 1.66 2.56
N ALA A 63 -0.06 1.15 1.54
CA ALA A 63 -1.52 1.12 1.52
C ALA A 63 -2.07 0.33 2.71
N PHE A 64 -1.47 -0.81 3.01
CA PHE A 64 -1.84 -1.65 4.14
C PHE A 64 -1.68 -0.89 5.46
N ALA A 65 -0.55 -0.22 5.66
CA ALA A 65 -0.28 0.54 6.89
C ALA A 65 -1.34 1.62 7.12
N TYR A 66 -1.69 2.37 6.07
CA TYR A 66 -2.68 3.43 6.21
C TYR A 66 -4.08 2.87 6.47
N ALA A 67 -4.43 1.75 5.86
CA ALA A 67 -5.72 1.10 6.09
C ALA A 67 -5.83 0.57 7.52
N CYS A 68 -4.81 -0.14 8.03
CA CYS A 68 -4.88 -0.75 9.36
C CYS A 68 -4.70 0.28 10.49
N ASN A 69 -4.24 1.49 10.19
CA ASN A 69 -4.14 2.59 11.15
C ASN A 69 -5.24 3.65 10.95
N SER A 70 -6.22 3.39 10.10
CA SER A 70 -7.22 4.38 9.69
C SER A 70 -8.09 4.88 10.84
N GLN A 71 -8.25 4.09 11.91
CA GLN A 71 -9.04 4.47 13.07
C GLN A 71 -8.21 5.13 14.19
N GLY A 72 -6.91 5.32 13.96
CA GLY A 72 -6.02 5.94 14.93
C GLY A 72 -5.52 4.99 16.02
N LEU A 73 -5.77 3.69 15.89
CA LEU A 73 -5.22 2.67 16.78
C LEU A 73 -3.95 2.12 16.15
N ALA A 74 -2.82 2.36 16.81
CA ALA A 74 -1.52 2.00 16.25
C ALA A 74 -1.41 0.51 15.97
N ALA A 75 -1.03 0.16 14.75
CA ALA A 75 -0.88 -1.22 14.29
C ALA A 75 0.33 -1.33 13.38
N VAL A 76 0.96 -2.50 13.40
CA VAL A 76 2.11 -2.84 12.57
C VAL A 76 1.85 -4.15 11.84
N ALA A 77 2.60 -4.40 10.76
CA ALA A 77 2.54 -5.68 10.06
C ALA A 77 3.18 -6.77 10.92
N SER A 78 2.51 -7.92 11.02
CA SER A 78 3.07 -9.11 11.65
C SER A 78 3.48 -10.16 10.63
N ALA A 79 2.79 -10.24 9.50
CA ALA A 79 3.11 -11.16 8.41
C ALA A 79 2.52 -10.63 7.11
N CYS A 80 3.22 -10.85 6.00
CA CYS A 80 2.74 -10.43 4.69
C CYS A 80 3.11 -11.49 3.65
N THR A 81 2.24 -11.63 2.64
CA THR A 81 2.54 -12.41 1.45
C THR A 81 2.23 -11.57 0.23
N ILE A 82 2.96 -11.78 -0.86
CA ILE A 82 2.74 -11.07 -2.12
C ILE A 82 2.94 -12.03 -3.28
N ASP A 83 2.06 -11.91 -4.27
CA ASP A 83 2.17 -12.62 -5.55
C ASP A 83 2.36 -11.57 -6.64
N PHE A 84 3.42 -11.72 -7.44
CA PHE A 84 3.72 -10.84 -8.55
C PHE A 84 3.16 -11.46 -9.83
N LEU A 85 2.25 -10.77 -10.51
CA LEU A 85 1.50 -11.32 -11.64
C LEU A 85 1.90 -10.75 -12.98
N ARG A 86 2.38 -9.50 -13.01
CA ARG A 86 2.79 -8.79 -14.23
C ARG A 86 3.99 -7.90 -13.94
N PRO A 87 4.92 -7.76 -14.91
CA PRO A 87 6.01 -6.81 -14.74
C PRO A 87 5.51 -5.36 -14.82
N GLY A 88 6.22 -4.46 -14.18
CA GLY A 88 6.02 -3.03 -14.31
C GLY A 88 7.22 -2.41 -14.99
N PHE A 89 7.01 -1.30 -15.70
CA PHE A 89 8.06 -0.62 -16.44
C PHE A 89 8.12 0.85 -16.06
N ALA A 90 9.28 1.47 -16.31
CA ALA A 90 9.45 2.89 -16.02
C ALA A 90 8.34 3.70 -16.71
N GLY A 91 7.74 4.62 -15.96
CA GLY A 91 6.63 5.43 -16.43
C GLY A 91 5.25 4.85 -16.16
N ASP A 92 5.15 3.57 -15.76
CA ASP A 92 3.87 3.00 -15.35
C ASP A 92 3.39 3.67 -14.07
N THR A 93 2.07 3.85 -13.97
CA THR A 93 1.43 4.32 -12.74
C THR A 93 0.71 3.15 -12.09
N PHE A 94 1.11 2.85 -10.86
CA PHE A 94 0.50 1.79 -10.07
C PHE A 94 -0.44 2.38 -9.03
N THR A 95 -1.60 1.75 -8.88
CA THR A 95 -2.57 2.10 -7.84
C THR A 95 -2.74 0.88 -6.94
N ALA A 96 -2.48 1.08 -5.65
CA ALA A 96 -2.67 0.04 -4.63
C ALA A 96 -3.92 0.36 -3.83
N THR A 97 -4.84 -0.60 -3.78
CA THR A 97 -6.08 -0.48 -3.00
C THR A 97 -6.04 -1.51 -1.88
N ALA A 98 -6.07 -1.03 -0.65
CA ALA A 98 -6.12 -1.86 0.55
C ALA A 98 -7.54 -1.94 1.07
N GLN A 99 -7.99 -3.14 1.39
CA GLN A 99 -9.33 -3.39 1.91
C GLN A 99 -9.27 -4.34 3.09
N VAL A 100 -9.85 -3.94 4.22
CA VAL A 100 -9.96 -4.81 5.38
C VAL A 100 -10.82 -6.04 5.03
N ARG A 101 -10.34 -7.22 5.41
CA ARG A 101 -11.11 -8.46 5.31
C ARG A 101 -11.64 -8.87 6.67
N HIS A 102 -10.85 -8.65 7.70
CA HIS A 102 -11.23 -8.93 9.09
C HIS A 102 -10.41 -8.04 10.02
N GLN A 103 -11.06 -7.43 10.99
CA GLN A 103 -10.37 -6.68 12.04
C GLN A 103 -10.92 -7.10 13.38
N GLY A 104 -10.11 -7.82 14.15
CA GLY A 104 -10.40 -8.16 15.55
C GLY A 104 -9.86 -7.07 16.49
N LYS A 105 -9.86 -7.38 17.80
CA LYS A 105 -9.34 -6.44 18.81
C LYS A 105 -7.85 -6.18 18.65
N GLN A 106 -7.07 -7.23 18.38
CA GLN A 106 -5.61 -7.16 18.31
C GLN A 106 -5.08 -7.34 16.89
N THR A 107 -5.70 -8.23 16.12
CA THR A 107 -5.17 -8.62 14.82
C THR A 107 -6.18 -8.38 13.70
N GLY A 108 -5.66 -8.11 12.50
CA GLY A 108 -6.47 -7.91 11.32
C GLY A 108 -5.86 -8.58 10.10
N VAL A 109 -6.70 -8.77 9.07
CA VAL A 109 -6.29 -9.29 7.78
C VAL A 109 -6.78 -8.32 6.71
N TYR A 110 -5.88 -7.92 5.83
CA TYR A 110 -6.13 -6.93 4.78
C TYR A 110 -5.63 -7.48 3.45
N ASP A 111 -6.40 -7.24 2.39
CA ASP A 111 -6.00 -7.57 1.04
C ASP A 111 -5.71 -6.29 0.28
N ILE A 112 -4.61 -6.31 -0.47
CA ILE A 112 -4.17 -5.18 -1.27
C ILE A 112 -3.96 -5.64 -2.70
N GLU A 113 -4.59 -4.95 -3.64
CA GLU A 113 -4.40 -5.19 -5.07
C GLU A 113 -3.66 -4.00 -5.68
N ILE A 114 -2.61 -4.29 -6.47
CA ILE A 114 -1.92 -3.27 -7.26
C ILE A 114 -2.33 -3.48 -8.71
N VAL A 115 -2.84 -2.40 -9.32
CA VAL A 115 -3.17 -2.39 -10.75
C VAL A 115 -2.35 -1.33 -11.46
N ASN A 116 -2.11 -1.52 -12.76
CA ASN A 116 -1.45 -0.51 -13.60
C ASN A 116 -2.47 0.46 -14.18
N GLN A 117 -2.03 1.41 -15.02
CA GLN A 117 -2.89 2.42 -15.64
C GLN A 117 -3.91 1.82 -16.60
N GLN A 118 -3.74 0.56 -17.02
CA GLN A 118 -4.68 -0.16 -17.87
C GLN A 118 -5.64 -1.02 -17.04
N GLN A 119 -5.65 -0.84 -15.71
CA GLN A 119 -6.48 -1.59 -14.76
C GLN A 119 -6.19 -3.09 -14.75
N LYS A 120 -4.98 -3.48 -15.14
CA LYS A 120 -4.55 -4.87 -15.06
C LYS A 120 -3.84 -5.13 -13.74
N THR A 121 -4.14 -6.25 -13.10
CA THR A 121 -3.55 -6.62 -11.83
C THR A 121 -2.07 -6.92 -11.99
N VAL A 122 -1.24 -6.21 -11.23
CA VAL A 122 0.22 -6.35 -11.23
C VAL A 122 0.66 -7.24 -10.07
N ALA A 123 0.05 -7.07 -8.91
CA ALA A 123 0.40 -7.85 -7.72
C ALA A 123 -0.80 -7.97 -6.78
N LEU A 124 -0.81 -9.05 -6.02
CA LEU A 124 -1.77 -9.28 -4.93
C LEU A 124 -0.99 -9.47 -3.64
N PHE A 125 -1.41 -8.77 -2.61
CA PHE A 125 -0.71 -8.73 -1.32
C PHE A 125 -1.73 -8.99 -0.22
N ARG A 126 -1.34 -9.79 0.77
CA ARG A 126 -2.13 -9.95 1.99
C ARG A 126 -1.27 -9.62 3.20
N GLY A 127 -1.77 -8.72 4.04
CA GLY A 127 -1.11 -8.34 5.27
C GLY A 127 -1.90 -8.75 6.49
N LYS A 128 -1.20 -9.21 7.51
CA LYS A 128 -1.75 -9.43 8.85
C LYS A 128 -1.21 -8.34 9.76
N SER A 129 -2.11 -7.62 10.42
CA SER A 129 -1.75 -6.52 11.31
C SER A 129 -1.84 -6.95 12.77
N HIS A 130 -1.07 -6.25 13.60
CA HIS A 130 -1.11 -6.42 15.05
C HIS A 130 -1.14 -5.04 15.69
N ARG A 131 -2.15 -4.79 16.52
CA ARG A 131 -2.27 -3.53 17.27
C ARG A 131 -1.29 -3.53 18.44
N ILE A 132 -0.64 -2.41 18.64
CA ILE A 132 0.39 -2.23 19.67
C ILE A 132 -0.02 -1.18 20.70
#